data_c8d5ce36613eefcd3559e6e32a1badd3
#
_entry.id   c8d5ce36613eefcd3559e6e32a1badd3
#
_cell.length_a   1.000
_cell.length_b   1.000
_cell.length_c   1.000
_cell.angle_alpha   90.00
_cell.angle_beta   90.00
_cell.angle_gamma   90.00
#
_symmetry.space_group_name_H-M   'P 1'
#
loop_
_entity.id
_entity.type
_entity.pdbx_description
1 polymer ?
#
loop_
_entity_poly.entity_id
_entity_poly.type
_entity_poly.pdbx_seq_one_letter_code
_entity_poly.pdbx_strand_id
1 'polypeptide(L)'
;MPLFESAPKSLCILRLSAIGDVCNTIATVQAIQKQWPATKITWITGKLEAQLLAAIEGVEVLTFDKKAGLEGYKSLWRQLKGREFDALLHMQYALRASFATLGIKAKYKLGFAADRSQDFQTLFTNTKVSSPSSLHVADGLMAFAQHIGVHDTTLNWSLSYKESDNAWAQQQLDTNKPNLLLVPGASKAYKNWHAQGYVDVVNHARNQGWNVILAGSPAQVEVELTQAIQEKLTEPCRNLVGKSSIMQMLAIIDKVELVIAPDTGPTHMANAMQTPVIGLYAHHNPRRVGPYHYLQYVVSVYEEAILAETGKTSQDLSWRTRAKDEQAMQLIKSETVIRMFDQIVTDIYPQYQCLKPHE
;
A
#
# COMPACT_ATOMS: atom_id res chain seq x y z
N MET A 1 24.06 18.38 4.59
CA MET A 1 24.40 18.55 3.16
C MET A 1 23.87 17.32 2.42
N PRO A 2 23.41 17.44 1.18
CA PRO A 2 23.03 16.30 0.37
C PRO A 2 24.21 15.34 0.14
N LEU A 3 23.91 14.06 -0.02
CA LEU A 3 24.95 13.04 -0.25
C LEU A 3 25.60 13.20 -1.64
N PHE A 4 24.80 13.61 -2.64
CA PHE A 4 25.25 13.87 -3.99
C PHE A 4 24.89 15.29 -4.43
N GLU A 5 25.85 16.00 -4.99
CA GLU A 5 25.65 17.33 -5.61
C GLU A 5 25.26 17.20 -7.09
N SER A 6 25.56 16.05 -7.70
CA SER A 6 25.21 15.72 -9.09
C SER A 6 24.63 14.31 -9.18
N ALA A 7 24.00 13.99 -10.31
CA ALA A 7 23.35 12.69 -10.52
C ALA A 7 24.30 11.50 -10.25
N PRO A 8 23.97 10.58 -9.32
CA PRO A 8 24.71 9.33 -9.16
C PRO A 8 24.53 8.46 -10.42
N LYS A 9 25.54 7.67 -10.76
CA LYS A 9 25.47 6.79 -11.94
C LYS A 9 24.50 5.64 -11.72
N SER A 10 24.47 5.09 -10.49
CA SER A 10 23.68 3.91 -10.18
C SER A 10 23.21 3.88 -8.72
N LEU A 11 21.94 3.53 -8.52
CA LEU A 11 21.33 3.33 -7.22
C LEU A 11 20.74 1.92 -7.11
N CYS A 12 20.87 1.32 -5.93
CA CYS A 12 20.18 0.09 -5.59
C CYS A 12 19.11 0.37 -4.55
N ILE A 13 17.88 -0.02 -4.82
CA ILE A 13 16.75 0.07 -3.88
C ILE A 13 16.51 -1.32 -3.29
N LEU A 14 16.44 -1.43 -1.98
CA LEU A 14 16.09 -2.67 -1.30
C LEU A 14 14.79 -2.50 -0.52
N ARG A 15 13.68 -2.93 -1.14
CA ARG A 15 12.36 -3.03 -0.52
C ARG A 15 11.67 -4.30 -0.99
N LEU A 16 11.63 -5.32 -0.12
CA LEU A 16 11.20 -6.68 -0.48
C LEU A 16 9.69 -6.88 -0.40
N SER A 17 9.01 -6.20 0.49
CA SER A 17 7.57 -6.37 0.82
C SER A 17 7.11 -5.31 1.84
N ALA A 18 5.80 -5.12 2.10
CA ALA A 18 4.69 -5.74 1.40
C ALA A 18 4.26 -4.86 0.21
N ILE A 19 3.22 -5.28 -0.56
CA ILE A 19 2.69 -4.54 -1.72
C ILE A 19 2.45 -3.06 -1.39
N GLY A 20 1.78 -2.75 -0.26
CA GLY A 20 1.52 -1.37 0.14
C GLY A 20 2.79 -0.56 0.38
N ASP A 21 3.80 -1.18 1.01
CA ASP A 21 5.09 -0.51 1.25
C ASP A 21 5.89 -0.29 -0.05
N VAL A 22 5.82 -1.26 -0.98
CA VAL A 22 6.42 -1.12 -2.31
C VAL A 22 5.71 0.00 -3.06
N CYS A 23 4.38 0.05 -3.00
CA CYS A 23 3.58 1.13 -3.58
C CYS A 23 4.00 2.51 -3.02
N ASN A 24 4.15 2.64 -1.71
CA ASN A 24 4.64 3.88 -1.08
C ASN A 24 6.08 4.23 -1.51
N THR A 25 6.93 3.23 -1.75
CA THR A 25 8.33 3.45 -2.18
C THR A 25 8.41 3.95 -3.64
N ILE A 26 7.42 3.63 -4.48
CA ILE A 26 7.37 4.07 -5.88
C ILE A 26 7.48 5.59 -5.99
N ALA A 27 6.75 6.36 -5.18
CA ALA A 27 6.83 7.82 -5.19
C ALA A 27 8.26 8.34 -4.95
N THR A 28 8.99 7.71 -4.02
CA THR A 28 10.39 8.05 -3.76
C THR A 28 11.28 7.77 -4.97
N VAL A 29 11.09 6.62 -5.64
CA VAL A 29 11.87 6.25 -6.81
C VAL A 29 11.56 7.18 -7.98
N GLN A 30 10.30 7.53 -8.19
CA GLN A 30 9.89 8.47 -9.24
C GLN A 30 10.40 9.89 -8.99
N ALA A 31 10.49 10.36 -7.74
CA ALA A 31 11.13 11.62 -7.41
C ALA A 31 12.62 11.61 -7.79
N ILE A 32 13.32 10.49 -7.55
CA ILE A 32 14.71 10.30 -7.96
C ILE A 32 14.84 10.31 -9.50
N GLN A 33 13.98 9.58 -10.20
CA GLN A 33 13.97 9.52 -11.67
C GLN A 33 13.69 10.89 -12.31
N LYS A 34 12.75 11.66 -11.73
CA LYS A 34 12.40 13.00 -12.18
C LYS A 34 13.60 13.95 -12.13
N GLN A 35 14.37 13.92 -11.04
CA GLN A 35 15.53 14.78 -10.89
C GLN A 35 16.74 14.27 -11.66
N TRP A 36 16.94 12.95 -11.71
CA TRP A 36 18.11 12.31 -12.31
C TRP A 36 17.73 11.21 -13.29
N PRO A 37 17.20 11.57 -14.47
CA PRO A 37 16.68 10.59 -15.44
C PRO A 37 17.76 9.66 -16.03
N ALA A 38 19.04 10.03 -15.95
CA ALA A 38 20.16 9.19 -16.40
C ALA A 38 20.66 8.19 -15.36
N THR A 39 20.20 8.29 -14.10
CA THR A 39 20.62 7.39 -13.03
C THR A 39 20.02 5.99 -13.23
N LYS A 40 20.87 4.98 -13.29
CA LYS A 40 20.42 3.58 -13.37
C LYS A 40 19.91 3.10 -12.01
N ILE A 41 18.64 2.69 -11.95
CA ILE A 41 18.02 2.21 -10.73
C ILE A 41 17.79 0.70 -10.83
N THR A 42 18.36 -0.05 -9.89
CA THR A 42 18.09 -1.47 -9.69
C THR A 42 17.29 -1.65 -8.41
N TRP A 43 16.11 -2.26 -8.49
CA TRP A 43 15.24 -2.49 -7.34
C TRP A 43 15.15 -3.97 -6.99
N ILE A 44 15.59 -4.34 -5.79
CA ILE A 44 15.49 -5.70 -5.26
C ILE A 44 14.19 -5.81 -4.45
N THR A 45 13.31 -6.72 -4.88
CA THR A 45 11.97 -6.90 -4.30
C THR A 45 11.52 -8.36 -4.28
N GLY A 46 10.38 -8.67 -3.63
CA GLY A 46 9.77 -10.00 -3.66
C GLY A 46 9.13 -10.32 -5.01
N LYS A 47 8.88 -11.61 -5.29
CA LYS A 47 8.29 -12.05 -6.56
C LYS A 47 6.88 -11.48 -6.81
N LEU A 48 6.08 -11.35 -5.76
CA LEU A 48 4.73 -10.79 -5.87
C LEU A 48 4.78 -9.27 -6.11
N GLU A 49 5.62 -8.61 -5.35
CA GLU A 49 5.81 -7.16 -5.40
C GLU A 49 6.44 -6.70 -6.73
N ALA A 50 7.27 -7.57 -7.35
CA ALA A 50 7.85 -7.32 -8.67
C ALA A 50 6.78 -7.13 -9.76
N GLN A 51 5.60 -7.75 -9.62
CA GLN A 51 4.50 -7.58 -10.57
C GLN A 51 3.96 -6.14 -10.54
N LEU A 52 3.90 -5.50 -9.36
CA LEU A 52 3.48 -4.10 -9.25
C LEU A 52 4.49 -3.15 -9.90
N LEU A 53 5.79 -3.49 -9.85
CA LEU A 53 6.83 -2.66 -10.46
C LEU A 53 6.78 -2.63 -11.99
N ALA A 54 5.98 -3.50 -12.62
CA ALA A 54 5.67 -3.38 -14.05
C ALA A 54 4.87 -2.10 -14.38
N ALA A 55 4.30 -1.42 -13.37
CA ALA A 55 3.60 -0.15 -13.50
C ALA A 55 4.53 1.07 -13.63
N ILE A 56 5.85 0.90 -13.49
CA ILE A 56 6.84 1.98 -13.60
C ILE A 56 7.94 1.60 -14.59
N GLU A 57 8.41 2.60 -15.35
CA GLU A 57 9.49 2.43 -16.31
C GLU A 57 10.86 2.82 -15.73
N GLY A 58 11.93 2.44 -16.41
CA GLY A 58 13.29 2.87 -16.09
C GLY A 58 13.90 2.25 -14.82
N VAL A 59 13.31 1.15 -14.31
CA VAL A 59 13.81 0.42 -13.15
C VAL A 59 14.11 -1.03 -13.52
N GLU A 60 15.36 -1.46 -13.28
CA GLU A 60 15.72 -2.88 -13.36
C GLU A 60 15.24 -3.58 -12.10
N VAL A 61 14.39 -4.60 -12.23
CA VAL A 61 13.83 -5.35 -11.11
C VAL A 61 14.54 -6.67 -10.91
N LEU A 62 15.12 -6.87 -9.72
CA LEU A 62 15.68 -8.15 -9.28
C LEU A 62 14.80 -8.77 -8.20
N THR A 63 14.42 -10.03 -8.38
CA THR A 63 13.56 -10.71 -7.42
C THR A 63 14.37 -11.47 -6.38
N PHE A 64 13.98 -11.31 -5.11
CA PHE A 64 14.49 -12.10 -4.00
C PHE A 64 13.44 -13.11 -3.53
N ASP A 65 13.77 -14.39 -3.64
CA ASP A 65 12.91 -15.47 -3.16
C ASP A 65 13.15 -15.76 -1.67
N LYS A 66 12.33 -15.17 -0.82
CA LYS A 66 12.39 -15.37 0.64
C LYS A 66 12.09 -16.82 1.08
N LYS A 67 11.40 -17.62 0.23
CA LYS A 67 11.06 -19.01 0.54
C LYS A 67 12.19 -19.98 0.24
N ALA A 68 13.14 -19.59 -0.61
CA ALA A 68 14.30 -20.41 -0.98
C ALA A 68 15.43 -20.41 0.07
N GLY A 69 15.24 -19.78 1.24
CA GLY A 69 16.24 -19.76 2.30
C GLY A 69 17.60 -19.25 1.81
N LEU A 70 18.69 -19.98 2.12
CA LEU A 70 20.06 -19.60 1.74
C LEU A 70 20.27 -19.53 0.22
N GLU A 71 19.60 -20.37 -0.53
CA GLU A 71 19.71 -20.37 -2.00
C GLU A 71 19.13 -19.08 -2.61
N GLY A 72 18.12 -18.49 -1.98
CA GLY A 72 17.60 -17.17 -2.37
C GLY A 72 18.68 -16.08 -2.28
N TYR A 73 19.47 -16.05 -1.20
CA TYR A 73 20.61 -15.11 -1.08
C TYR A 73 21.70 -15.38 -2.09
N LYS A 74 22.12 -16.64 -2.25
CA LYS A 74 23.15 -17.01 -3.24
C LYS A 74 22.72 -16.63 -4.66
N SER A 75 21.46 -16.85 -5.00
CA SER A 75 20.90 -16.48 -6.30
C SER A 75 20.94 -14.97 -6.51
N LEU A 76 20.49 -14.18 -5.53
CA LEU A 76 20.55 -12.72 -5.58
C LEU A 76 22.01 -12.24 -5.71
N TRP A 77 22.90 -12.70 -4.86
CA TRP A 77 24.30 -12.27 -4.88
C TRP A 77 25.04 -12.66 -6.17
N ARG A 78 24.64 -13.78 -6.80
CA ARG A 78 25.17 -14.18 -8.11
C ARG A 78 24.73 -13.20 -9.21
N GLN A 79 23.48 -12.73 -9.19
CA GLN A 79 22.97 -11.71 -10.11
C GLN A 79 23.66 -10.35 -9.92
N LEU A 80 24.12 -10.06 -8.70
CA LEU A 80 24.80 -8.81 -8.35
C LEU A 80 26.32 -8.88 -8.51
N LYS A 81 26.87 -10.04 -8.86
CA LYS A 81 28.33 -10.24 -9.01
C LYS A 81 28.91 -9.26 -10.03
N GLY A 82 29.96 -8.53 -9.62
CA GLY A 82 30.63 -7.54 -10.47
C GLY A 82 29.92 -6.18 -10.58
N ARG A 83 28.76 -6.01 -9.95
CA ARG A 83 28.07 -4.72 -9.90
C ARG A 83 28.50 -3.92 -8.68
N GLU A 84 28.66 -2.61 -8.85
CA GLU A 84 28.88 -1.63 -7.79
C GLU A 84 27.90 -0.48 -7.95
N PHE A 85 27.35 -0.02 -6.82
CA PHE A 85 26.40 1.07 -6.78
C PHE A 85 26.97 2.28 -6.05
N ASP A 86 26.64 3.47 -6.51
CA ASP A 86 26.99 4.70 -5.77
C ASP A 86 26.31 4.72 -4.41
N ALA A 87 25.05 4.29 -4.35
CA ALA A 87 24.36 4.08 -3.08
C ALA A 87 23.36 2.91 -3.12
N LEU A 88 23.22 2.26 -1.96
CA LEU A 88 22.14 1.35 -1.61
C LEU A 88 21.16 2.07 -0.68
N LEU A 89 19.90 2.18 -1.05
CA LEU A 89 18.81 2.67 -0.22
C LEU A 89 18.11 1.46 0.42
N HIS A 90 18.52 1.13 1.65
CA HIS A 90 17.98 -0.01 2.40
C HIS A 90 16.70 0.40 3.14
N MET A 91 15.57 0.34 2.43
CA MET A 91 14.25 0.81 2.86
C MET A 91 13.40 -0.28 3.54
N GLN A 92 13.99 -1.38 3.96
CA GLN A 92 13.31 -2.50 4.61
C GLN A 92 13.84 -2.73 6.01
N TYR A 93 12.97 -2.92 6.99
CA TYR A 93 13.39 -3.13 8.40
C TYR A 93 13.80 -4.58 8.71
N ALA A 94 13.24 -5.57 8.03
CA ALA A 94 13.40 -6.98 8.38
C ALA A 94 14.86 -7.43 8.27
N LEU A 95 15.35 -8.17 9.29
CA LEU A 95 16.71 -8.71 9.36
C LEU A 95 17.13 -9.47 8.09
N ARG A 96 16.20 -10.24 7.49
CA ARG A 96 16.46 -10.93 6.22
C ARG A 96 16.86 -9.98 5.06
N ALA A 97 16.30 -8.76 5.04
CA ALA A 97 16.69 -7.77 4.05
C ALA A 97 18.07 -7.21 4.36
N SER A 98 18.38 -7.02 5.64
CA SER A 98 19.73 -6.61 6.08
C SER A 98 20.77 -7.65 5.67
N PHE A 99 20.51 -8.94 5.82
CA PHE A 99 21.42 -10.00 5.31
C PHE A 99 21.59 -9.96 3.80
N ALA A 100 20.56 -9.63 3.04
CA ALA A 100 20.68 -9.49 1.58
C ALA A 100 21.73 -8.44 1.18
N THR A 101 21.93 -7.40 2.01
CA THR A 101 22.88 -6.31 1.74
C THR A 101 24.35 -6.75 1.78
N LEU A 102 24.67 -7.93 2.35
CA LEU A 102 26.04 -8.42 2.45
C LEU A 102 26.67 -8.68 1.04
N GLY A 103 25.86 -9.08 0.08
CA GLY A 103 26.31 -9.27 -1.30
C GLY A 103 26.09 -8.05 -2.20
N ILE A 104 25.63 -6.92 -1.66
CA ILE A 104 25.44 -5.67 -2.42
C ILE A 104 26.64 -4.76 -2.17
N LYS A 105 27.44 -4.52 -3.20
CA LYS A 105 28.54 -3.55 -3.14
C LYS A 105 27.97 -2.16 -3.44
N ALA A 106 28.09 -1.26 -2.48
CA ALA A 106 27.73 0.14 -2.63
C ALA A 106 28.66 1.01 -1.78
N LYS A 107 29.03 2.20 -2.31
CA LYS A 107 29.85 3.18 -1.58
C LYS A 107 29.13 3.64 -0.32
N TYR A 108 27.87 3.99 -0.47
CA TYR A 108 26.99 4.40 0.64
C TYR A 108 25.88 3.36 0.80
N LYS A 109 25.71 2.85 2.02
CA LYS A 109 24.59 2.00 2.40
C LYS A 109 23.71 2.74 3.36
N LEU A 110 22.63 3.34 2.84
CA LEU A 110 21.70 4.14 3.61
C LEU A 110 20.70 3.25 4.34
N GLY A 111 20.42 3.59 5.60
CA GLY A 111 19.36 2.99 6.39
C GLY A 111 18.65 4.04 7.24
N PHE A 112 17.57 3.67 7.88
CA PHE A 112 16.83 4.56 8.76
C PHE A 112 17.66 4.96 9.98
N ALA A 113 17.40 6.16 10.53
CA ALA A 113 17.92 6.58 11.81
C ALA A 113 17.41 5.69 12.96
N ALA A 114 18.01 5.78 14.13
CA ALA A 114 17.76 4.85 15.25
C ALA A 114 16.30 4.80 15.71
N ASP A 115 15.59 5.94 15.67
CA ASP A 115 14.17 6.08 16.03
C ASP A 115 13.23 5.31 15.08
N ARG A 116 13.65 5.11 13.82
CA ARG A 116 12.89 4.34 12.82
C ARG A 116 13.53 3.02 12.42
N SER A 117 14.78 2.75 12.83
CA SER A 117 15.48 1.50 12.53
C SER A 117 14.95 0.32 13.35
N GLN A 118 15.04 -0.90 12.82
CA GLN A 118 14.71 -2.18 13.49
C GLN A 118 15.68 -3.28 13.09
N ASP A 119 15.58 -4.40 13.82
CA ASP A 119 16.21 -5.67 13.47
C ASP A 119 17.70 -5.50 13.13
N PHE A 120 18.39 -4.67 13.92
CA PHE A 120 19.82 -4.39 13.78
C PHE A 120 20.22 -3.81 12.41
N GLN A 121 19.31 -3.17 11.66
CA GLN A 121 19.60 -2.59 10.34
C GLN A 121 20.84 -1.68 10.38
N THR A 122 21.05 -0.96 11.49
CA THR A 122 22.18 -0.04 11.66
C THR A 122 23.56 -0.70 11.56
N LEU A 123 23.66 -2.04 11.76
CA LEU A 123 24.89 -2.81 11.59
C LEU A 123 25.22 -3.09 10.11
N PHE A 124 24.24 -2.97 9.24
CA PHE A 124 24.36 -3.27 7.81
C PHE A 124 24.41 -2.00 6.95
N THR A 125 24.43 -0.83 7.57
CA THR A 125 24.40 0.46 6.88
C THR A 125 25.53 1.36 7.41
N ASN A 126 26.10 2.20 6.54
CA ASN A 126 27.17 3.14 6.90
C ASN A 126 26.72 4.60 6.85
N THR A 127 25.47 4.85 6.44
CA THR A 127 24.87 6.18 6.34
C THR A 127 23.45 6.12 6.88
N LYS A 128 23.09 7.06 7.76
CA LYS A 128 21.75 7.11 8.38
C LYS A 128 20.94 8.25 7.80
N VAL A 129 19.73 7.94 7.40
CA VAL A 129 18.76 8.92 6.91
C VAL A 129 17.98 9.48 8.08
N SER A 130 18.04 10.79 8.27
CA SER A 130 17.32 11.48 9.34
C SER A 130 15.81 11.29 9.18
N SER A 131 15.14 11.06 10.29
CA SER A 131 13.67 10.90 10.28
C SER A 131 12.99 12.24 10.04
N PRO A 132 11.97 12.30 9.17
CA PRO A 132 11.14 13.49 9.03
C PRO A 132 10.28 13.69 10.29
N SER A 133 9.73 14.89 10.47
CA SER A 133 8.80 15.22 11.56
C SER A 133 7.44 14.50 11.38
N SER A 134 7.05 14.20 10.15
CA SER A 134 5.84 13.43 9.84
C SER A 134 5.94 12.00 10.39
N LEU A 135 4.81 11.50 10.87
CA LEU A 135 4.69 10.09 11.30
C LEU A 135 4.57 9.12 10.13
N HIS A 136 4.16 9.60 8.94
CA HIS A 136 3.81 8.74 7.83
C HIS A 136 5.02 7.99 7.25
N VAL A 137 4.82 6.69 6.92
CA VAL A 137 5.89 5.84 6.36
C VAL A 137 6.37 6.32 4.99
N ALA A 138 5.48 6.88 4.16
CA ALA A 138 5.86 7.41 2.84
C ALA A 138 6.82 8.59 2.95
N ASP A 139 6.62 9.50 3.91
CA ASP A 139 7.58 10.60 4.19
C ASP A 139 8.92 10.06 4.67
N GLY A 140 8.90 9.00 5.50
CA GLY A 140 10.11 8.31 5.92
C GLY A 140 10.87 7.65 4.76
N LEU A 141 10.18 7.20 3.72
CA LEU A 141 10.78 6.68 2.50
C LEU A 141 11.30 7.82 1.62
N MET A 142 10.53 8.91 1.47
CA MET A 142 10.94 10.10 0.72
C MET A 142 12.18 10.78 1.33
N ALA A 143 12.37 10.68 2.64
CA ALA A 143 13.58 11.18 3.29
C ALA A 143 14.88 10.56 2.74
N PHE A 144 14.85 9.34 2.18
CA PHE A 144 15.99 8.77 1.48
C PHE A 144 16.32 9.53 0.20
N ALA A 145 15.32 9.89 -0.60
CA ALA A 145 15.53 10.72 -1.79
C ALA A 145 16.07 12.10 -1.41
N GLN A 146 15.48 12.74 -0.41
CA GLN A 146 15.96 14.02 0.11
C GLN A 146 17.41 13.93 0.60
N HIS A 147 17.76 12.89 1.33
CA HIS A 147 19.11 12.69 1.88
C HIS A 147 20.17 12.54 0.77
N ILE A 148 19.83 11.85 -0.32
CA ILE A 148 20.75 11.71 -1.45
C ILE A 148 20.85 12.96 -2.32
N GLY A 149 19.97 13.96 -2.15
CA GLY A 149 20.03 15.25 -2.83
C GLY A 149 18.86 15.55 -3.78
N VAL A 150 17.76 14.81 -3.67
CA VAL A 150 16.52 15.16 -4.39
C VAL A 150 15.87 16.39 -3.73
N HIS A 151 15.52 17.39 -4.52
CA HIS A 151 14.97 18.67 -4.04
C HIS A 151 13.44 18.65 -3.95
N ASP A 152 12.79 18.17 -5.02
CA ASP A 152 11.32 18.01 -5.00
C ASP A 152 10.95 16.69 -4.32
N THR A 153 10.53 16.80 -3.07
CA THR A 153 10.13 15.68 -2.21
C THR A 153 8.62 15.57 -2.05
N THR A 154 7.88 16.21 -2.93
CA THR A 154 6.41 16.07 -2.97
C THR A 154 6.06 14.63 -3.33
N LEU A 155 5.28 13.98 -2.48
CA LEU A 155 4.81 12.63 -2.72
C LEU A 155 3.79 12.62 -3.86
N ASN A 156 4.16 12.03 -4.95
CA ASN A 156 3.32 11.83 -6.13
C ASN A 156 3.60 10.47 -6.75
N TRP A 157 2.57 9.86 -7.33
CA TRP A 157 2.63 8.58 -8.00
C TRP A 157 2.16 8.72 -9.45
N SER A 158 2.90 8.11 -10.36
CA SER A 158 2.51 7.97 -11.76
C SER A 158 2.67 6.50 -12.14
N LEU A 159 1.56 5.77 -12.15
CA LEU A 159 1.53 4.34 -12.45
C LEU A 159 0.82 4.11 -13.77
N SER A 160 1.30 3.14 -14.54
CA SER A 160 0.69 2.74 -15.80
C SER A 160 0.42 1.24 -15.83
N TYR A 161 -0.49 0.82 -16.69
CA TYR A 161 -0.80 -0.58 -16.96
C TYR A 161 -1.08 -0.76 -18.45
N LYS A 162 -1.05 -2.01 -18.92
CA LYS A 162 -1.23 -2.33 -20.34
C LYS A 162 -2.69 -2.16 -20.76
N GLU A 163 -2.89 -1.94 -22.06
CA GLU A 163 -4.23 -1.84 -22.64
C GLU A 163 -5.05 -3.12 -22.41
N SER A 164 -4.42 -4.29 -22.36
CA SER A 164 -5.10 -5.54 -22.00
C SER A 164 -5.68 -5.55 -20.58
N ASP A 165 -4.99 -4.89 -19.62
CA ASP A 165 -5.47 -4.77 -18.24
C ASP A 165 -6.59 -3.72 -18.17
N ASN A 166 -6.48 -2.64 -18.94
CA ASN A 166 -7.52 -1.63 -19.13
C ASN A 166 -8.82 -2.26 -19.67
N ALA A 167 -8.71 -2.98 -20.79
CA ALA A 167 -9.86 -3.65 -21.41
C ALA A 167 -10.51 -4.68 -20.47
N TRP A 168 -9.69 -5.42 -19.71
CA TRP A 168 -10.21 -6.34 -18.71
C TRP A 168 -10.98 -5.60 -17.60
N ALA A 169 -10.44 -4.51 -17.08
CA ALA A 169 -11.09 -3.73 -16.03
C ALA A 169 -12.43 -3.15 -16.51
N GLN A 170 -12.47 -2.56 -17.71
CA GLN A 170 -13.69 -2.00 -18.30
C GLN A 170 -14.83 -3.03 -18.41
N GLN A 171 -14.52 -4.29 -18.71
CA GLN A 171 -15.51 -5.37 -18.79
C GLN A 171 -16.12 -5.73 -17.41
N GLN A 172 -15.50 -5.31 -16.33
CA GLN A 172 -15.99 -5.58 -14.97
C GLN A 172 -16.95 -4.51 -14.46
N LEU A 173 -16.93 -3.30 -15.05
CA LEU A 173 -17.67 -2.15 -14.59
C LEU A 173 -19.10 -2.08 -15.15
N ASP A 174 -19.98 -1.40 -14.44
CA ASP A 174 -21.22 -0.89 -14.98
C ASP A 174 -20.93 0.48 -15.62
N THR A 175 -21.33 0.67 -16.86
CA THR A 175 -21.10 1.92 -17.61
C THR A 175 -22.13 3.01 -17.32
N ASN A 176 -23.25 2.66 -16.67
CA ASN A 176 -24.37 3.56 -16.40
C ASN A 176 -24.47 3.98 -14.93
N LYS A 177 -23.65 3.38 -14.06
CA LYS A 177 -23.65 3.61 -12.59
C LYS A 177 -22.26 3.89 -12.10
N PRO A 178 -22.10 4.69 -11.02
CA PRO A 178 -20.84 4.75 -10.32
C PRO A 178 -20.48 3.37 -9.73
N ASN A 179 -19.21 3.02 -9.73
CA ASN A 179 -18.71 1.72 -9.32
C ASN A 179 -17.97 1.83 -7.99
N LEU A 180 -18.38 1.03 -7.03
CA LEU A 180 -17.69 0.82 -5.75
C LEU A 180 -16.91 -0.48 -5.81
N LEU A 181 -15.59 -0.43 -5.66
CA LEU A 181 -14.75 -1.61 -5.47
C LEU A 181 -14.58 -1.88 -3.97
N LEU A 182 -15.11 -2.98 -3.52
CA LEU A 182 -15.02 -3.41 -2.14
C LEU A 182 -14.01 -4.56 -2.04
N VAL A 183 -12.92 -4.33 -1.31
CA VAL A 183 -11.87 -5.31 -1.04
C VAL A 183 -11.97 -5.73 0.43
N PRO A 184 -12.78 -6.77 0.76
CA PRO A 184 -13.15 -7.04 2.15
C PRO A 184 -12.02 -7.65 2.96
N GLY A 185 -11.07 -8.32 2.30
CA GLY A 185 -10.07 -9.14 2.95
C GLY A 185 -8.65 -8.56 2.95
N ALA A 186 -7.89 -9.03 3.91
CA ALA A 186 -6.44 -8.91 4.00
C ALA A 186 -5.86 -10.29 4.29
N SER A 187 -4.57 -10.47 4.00
CA SER A 187 -3.87 -11.76 4.20
C SER A 187 -3.83 -12.26 5.66
N LYS A 188 -4.20 -11.41 6.60
CA LYS A 188 -4.29 -11.70 8.04
C LYS A 188 -5.73 -11.53 8.51
N ALA A 189 -6.35 -12.62 8.98
CA ALA A 189 -7.75 -12.65 9.38
C ALA A 189 -8.12 -11.55 10.39
N TYR A 190 -7.25 -11.24 11.35
CA TYR A 190 -7.50 -10.21 12.36
C TYR A 190 -7.66 -8.79 11.76
N LYS A 191 -7.18 -8.55 10.55
CA LYS A 191 -7.36 -7.28 9.83
C LYS A 191 -8.70 -7.19 9.08
N ASN A 192 -9.44 -8.28 9.00
CA ASN A 192 -10.70 -8.32 8.28
C ASN A 192 -11.84 -7.80 9.15
N TRP A 193 -12.64 -6.94 8.58
CA TRP A 193 -13.89 -6.51 9.19
C TRP A 193 -14.95 -7.62 9.04
N HIS A 194 -16.07 -7.53 9.77
CA HIS A 194 -17.10 -8.57 9.75
C HIS A 194 -17.97 -8.51 8.50
N ALA A 195 -18.45 -9.68 8.05
CA ALA A 195 -19.25 -9.82 6.83
C ALA A 195 -20.51 -8.95 6.86
N GLN A 196 -21.20 -8.85 8.03
CA GLN A 196 -22.43 -8.05 8.13
C GLN A 196 -22.18 -6.57 7.86
N GLY A 197 -21.11 -5.99 8.35
CA GLY A 197 -20.78 -4.59 8.06
C GLY A 197 -20.60 -4.32 6.57
N TYR A 198 -19.94 -5.25 5.84
CA TYR A 198 -19.83 -5.15 4.39
C TYR A 198 -21.19 -5.28 3.69
N VAL A 199 -22.07 -6.18 4.17
CA VAL A 199 -23.44 -6.30 3.64
C VAL A 199 -24.22 -5.01 3.79
N ASP A 200 -24.14 -4.37 4.97
CA ASP A 200 -24.81 -3.10 5.23
C ASP A 200 -24.34 -2.00 4.27
N VAL A 201 -23.02 -1.92 4.05
CA VAL A 201 -22.41 -0.96 3.09
C VAL A 201 -22.84 -1.27 1.65
N VAL A 202 -22.87 -2.54 1.23
CA VAL A 202 -23.32 -2.95 -0.12
C VAL A 202 -24.77 -2.54 -0.34
N ASN A 203 -25.65 -2.83 0.62
CA ASN A 203 -27.07 -2.50 0.51
C ASN A 203 -27.29 -0.97 0.47
N HIS A 204 -26.55 -0.22 1.30
CA HIS A 204 -26.60 1.24 1.28
C HIS A 204 -26.14 1.82 -0.07
N ALA A 205 -24.98 1.37 -0.58
CA ALA A 205 -24.46 1.83 -1.87
C ALA A 205 -25.43 1.51 -3.03
N ARG A 206 -26.01 0.32 -3.05
CA ARG A 206 -27.03 -0.05 -4.05
C ARG A 206 -28.29 0.81 -3.98
N ASN A 207 -28.77 1.11 -2.79
CA ASN A 207 -29.91 2.01 -2.58
C ASN A 207 -29.60 3.45 -3.05
N GLN A 208 -28.33 3.82 -3.13
CA GLN A 208 -27.86 5.09 -3.72
C GLN A 208 -27.55 4.96 -5.24
N GLY A 209 -27.88 3.84 -5.87
CA GLY A 209 -27.69 3.63 -7.31
C GLY A 209 -26.29 3.18 -7.73
N TRP A 210 -25.42 2.81 -6.79
CA TRP A 210 -24.07 2.33 -7.09
C TRP A 210 -24.03 0.86 -7.51
N ASN A 211 -23.17 0.53 -8.46
CA ASN A 211 -22.75 -0.83 -8.72
C ASN A 211 -21.64 -1.22 -7.73
N VAL A 212 -21.70 -2.43 -7.17
CA VAL A 212 -20.72 -2.91 -6.19
C VAL A 212 -20.01 -4.15 -6.71
N ILE A 213 -18.68 -4.11 -6.67
CA ILE A 213 -17.79 -5.17 -7.14
C ILE A 213 -16.93 -5.62 -5.96
N LEU A 214 -16.87 -6.93 -5.71
CA LEU A 214 -15.97 -7.51 -4.69
C LEU A 214 -14.65 -7.93 -5.37
N ALA A 215 -13.52 -7.57 -4.78
CA ALA A 215 -12.20 -7.95 -5.26
C ALA A 215 -11.29 -8.36 -4.10
N GLY A 216 -10.19 -9.05 -4.42
CA GLY A 216 -9.23 -9.51 -3.42
C GLY A 216 -8.28 -10.56 -3.97
N SER A 217 -7.38 -11.04 -3.11
CA SER A 217 -6.42 -12.09 -3.45
C SER A 217 -7.09 -13.49 -3.39
N PRO A 218 -6.43 -14.54 -3.93
CA PRO A 218 -6.92 -15.91 -3.83
C PRO A 218 -6.65 -16.55 -2.46
N ALA A 219 -6.25 -15.77 -1.44
CA ALA A 219 -6.02 -16.31 -0.11
C ALA A 219 -7.32 -16.83 0.50
N GLN A 220 -7.28 -18.03 1.10
CA GLN A 220 -8.46 -18.71 1.62
C GLN A 220 -9.30 -17.84 2.55
N VAL A 221 -8.65 -17.07 3.44
CA VAL A 221 -9.32 -16.16 4.37
C VAL A 221 -10.12 -15.06 3.67
N GLU A 222 -9.66 -14.58 2.50
CA GLU A 222 -10.37 -13.57 1.70
C GLU A 222 -11.53 -14.18 0.93
N VAL A 223 -11.33 -15.39 0.41
CA VAL A 223 -12.38 -16.16 -0.31
C VAL A 223 -13.53 -16.49 0.65
N GLU A 224 -13.23 -17.01 1.85
CA GLU A 224 -14.24 -17.35 2.86
C GLU A 224 -15.04 -16.13 3.34
N LEU A 225 -14.36 -15.02 3.62
CA LEU A 225 -15.05 -13.77 4.00
C LEU A 225 -15.98 -13.28 2.86
N THR A 226 -15.48 -13.32 1.63
CA THR A 226 -16.26 -12.89 0.46
C THR A 226 -17.47 -13.78 0.25
N GLN A 227 -17.33 -15.08 0.45
CA GLN A 227 -18.45 -16.02 0.38
C GLN A 227 -19.49 -15.71 1.47
N ALA A 228 -19.06 -15.48 2.70
CA ALA A 228 -19.95 -15.11 3.81
C ALA A 228 -20.70 -13.78 3.58
N ILE A 229 -20.09 -12.83 2.85
CA ILE A 229 -20.78 -11.61 2.41
C ILE A 229 -21.83 -11.94 1.35
N GLN A 230 -21.46 -12.70 0.31
CA GLN A 230 -22.36 -13.07 -0.80
C GLN A 230 -23.59 -13.83 -0.32
N GLU A 231 -23.45 -14.77 0.61
CA GLU A 231 -24.53 -15.58 1.17
C GLU A 231 -25.57 -14.75 1.95
N LYS A 232 -25.17 -13.59 2.47
CA LYS A 232 -26.06 -12.68 3.21
C LYS A 232 -26.75 -11.63 2.32
N LEU A 233 -26.29 -11.47 1.08
CA LEU A 233 -26.87 -10.51 0.14
C LEU A 233 -28.07 -11.13 -0.56
N THR A 234 -29.17 -10.37 -0.71
CA THR A 234 -30.34 -10.78 -1.51
C THR A 234 -29.96 -10.99 -2.97
N GLU A 235 -29.14 -10.10 -3.51
CA GLU A 235 -28.56 -10.23 -4.85
C GLU A 235 -27.03 -10.26 -4.74
N PRO A 236 -26.36 -11.25 -5.35
CA PRO A 236 -24.90 -11.33 -5.27
C PRO A 236 -24.25 -10.16 -6.01
N CYS A 237 -23.07 -9.75 -5.54
CA CYS A 237 -22.19 -8.81 -6.25
C CYS A 237 -21.36 -9.55 -7.29
N ARG A 238 -20.88 -8.81 -8.31
CA ARG A 238 -19.79 -9.32 -9.15
C ARG A 238 -18.59 -9.62 -8.26
N ASN A 239 -18.11 -10.86 -8.32
CA ASN A 239 -17.03 -11.34 -7.46
C ASN A 239 -15.76 -11.60 -8.28
N LEU A 240 -14.73 -10.81 -8.05
CA LEU A 240 -13.41 -10.88 -8.67
C LEU A 240 -12.30 -11.37 -7.70
N VAL A 241 -12.66 -11.83 -6.49
CA VAL A 241 -11.69 -12.34 -5.51
C VAL A 241 -10.97 -13.56 -6.11
N GLY A 242 -9.62 -13.47 -6.14
CA GLY A 242 -8.76 -14.48 -6.76
C GLY A 242 -8.78 -14.53 -8.29
N LYS A 243 -9.47 -13.61 -8.97
CA LYS A 243 -9.65 -13.63 -10.43
C LYS A 243 -8.89 -12.50 -11.16
N SER A 244 -8.14 -11.68 -10.45
CA SER A 244 -7.36 -10.59 -11.04
C SER A 244 -5.88 -10.76 -10.78
N SER A 245 -5.05 -10.39 -11.75
CA SER A 245 -3.62 -10.12 -11.51
C SER A 245 -3.44 -8.83 -10.71
N ILE A 246 -2.23 -8.54 -10.22
CA ILE A 246 -1.92 -7.27 -9.56
C ILE A 246 -2.13 -6.09 -10.53
N MET A 247 -1.76 -6.23 -11.81
CA MET A 247 -1.94 -5.17 -12.80
C MET A 247 -3.41 -4.96 -13.16
N GLN A 248 -4.20 -6.02 -13.22
CA GLN A 248 -5.65 -5.93 -13.38
C GLN A 248 -6.33 -5.30 -12.16
N MET A 249 -5.85 -5.61 -10.94
CA MET A 249 -6.30 -4.93 -9.72
C MET A 249 -5.97 -3.43 -9.77
N LEU A 250 -4.78 -3.05 -10.24
CA LEU A 250 -4.41 -1.65 -10.42
C LEU A 250 -5.33 -0.95 -11.44
N ALA A 251 -5.59 -1.61 -12.57
CA ALA A 251 -6.44 -1.08 -13.63
C ALA A 251 -7.91 -0.89 -13.17
N ILE A 252 -8.47 -1.85 -12.42
CA ILE A 252 -9.85 -1.69 -11.94
C ILE A 252 -9.95 -0.61 -10.85
N ILE A 253 -8.95 -0.50 -9.97
CA ILE A 253 -8.86 0.57 -8.97
C ILE A 253 -8.86 1.95 -9.64
N ASP A 254 -8.12 2.11 -10.75
CA ASP A 254 -8.09 3.37 -11.52
C ASP A 254 -9.44 3.75 -12.13
N LYS A 255 -10.29 2.79 -12.40
CA LYS A 255 -11.54 2.99 -13.16
C LYS A 255 -12.79 3.09 -12.31
N VAL A 256 -12.72 2.70 -11.03
CA VAL A 256 -13.85 2.85 -10.11
C VAL A 256 -13.84 4.22 -9.44
N GLU A 257 -15.00 4.68 -9.04
CA GLU A 257 -15.14 5.96 -8.34
C GLU A 257 -14.69 5.87 -6.88
N LEU A 258 -14.84 4.72 -6.23
CA LEU A 258 -14.54 4.57 -4.81
C LEU A 258 -14.03 3.16 -4.49
N VAL A 259 -13.05 3.09 -3.60
CA VAL A 259 -12.56 1.84 -3.01
C VAL A 259 -12.90 1.83 -1.51
N ILE A 260 -13.33 0.67 -0.98
CA ILE A 260 -13.39 0.42 0.48
C ILE A 260 -12.52 -0.80 0.77
N ALA A 261 -11.55 -0.65 1.64
CA ALA A 261 -10.62 -1.72 1.97
C ALA A 261 -10.04 -1.56 3.39
N PRO A 262 -9.65 -2.65 4.08
CA PRO A 262 -8.84 -2.57 5.30
C PRO A 262 -7.40 -2.14 4.97
N ASP A 263 -6.55 -2.06 6.01
CA ASP A 263 -5.11 -1.82 5.87
C ASP A 263 -4.42 -2.93 5.04
N THR A 264 -4.42 -2.78 3.72
CA THR A 264 -3.95 -3.78 2.75
C THR A 264 -3.39 -3.13 1.47
N GLY A 265 -2.77 -3.92 0.60
CA GLY A 265 -2.17 -3.44 -0.66
C GLY A 265 -3.10 -2.57 -1.52
N PRO A 266 -4.32 -3.00 -1.82
CA PRO A 266 -5.31 -2.24 -2.59
C PRO A 266 -5.60 -0.83 -2.05
N THR A 267 -5.58 -0.61 -0.73
CA THR A 267 -5.72 0.74 -0.13
C THR A 267 -4.60 1.69 -0.60
N HIS A 268 -3.37 1.19 -0.64
CA HIS A 268 -2.22 1.97 -1.12
C HIS A 268 -2.19 2.10 -2.64
N MET A 269 -2.67 1.09 -3.37
CA MET A 269 -2.84 1.18 -4.82
C MET A 269 -3.89 2.24 -5.19
N ALA A 270 -5.02 2.29 -4.47
CA ALA A 270 -6.04 3.32 -4.66
C ALA A 270 -5.45 4.72 -4.40
N ASN A 271 -4.72 4.90 -3.30
CA ASN A 271 -4.02 6.14 -3.04
C ASN A 271 -3.07 6.54 -4.19
N ALA A 272 -2.29 5.57 -4.72
CA ALA A 272 -1.33 5.82 -5.79
C ALA A 272 -1.98 6.11 -7.15
N MET A 273 -3.16 5.55 -7.41
CA MET A 273 -3.97 5.83 -8.60
C MET A 273 -4.84 7.08 -8.44
N GLN A 274 -4.77 7.76 -7.29
CA GLN A 274 -5.62 8.91 -6.95
C GLN A 274 -7.13 8.58 -6.95
N THR A 275 -7.46 7.32 -6.72
CA THR A 275 -8.82 6.86 -6.54
C THR A 275 -9.23 7.04 -5.08
N PRO A 276 -10.32 7.73 -4.77
CA PRO A 276 -10.84 7.88 -3.42
C PRO A 276 -10.97 6.54 -2.71
N VAL A 277 -10.53 6.50 -1.44
CA VAL A 277 -10.54 5.26 -0.67
C VAL A 277 -10.96 5.48 0.78
N ILE A 278 -11.93 4.68 1.24
CA ILE A 278 -12.24 4.51 2.66
C ILE A 278 -11.38 3.38 3.20
N GLY A 279 -10.38 3.75 4.00
CA GLY A 279 -9.54 2.78 4.69
C GLY A 279 -10.13 2.36 6.03
N LEU A 280 -10.19 1.05 6.35
CA LEU A 280 -10.67 0.54 7.63
C LEU A 280 -9.49 0.13 8.51
N TYR A 281 -9.33 0.78 9.65
CA TYR A 281 -8.14 0.64 10.50
C TYR A 281 -8.49 0.38 11.97
N ALA A 282 -7.90 -0.67 12.55
CA ALA A 282 -7.99 -0.96 13.98
C ALA A 282 -6.61 -1.25 14.61
N HIS A 283 -5.73 -1.95 13.90
CA HIS A 283 -4.46 -2.45 14.43
C HIS A 283 -3.28 -1.51 14.27
N HIS A 284 -3.26 -0.71 13.21
CA HIS A 284 -2.19 0.22 12.92
C HIS A 284 -2.70 1.66 12.92
N ASN A 285 -1.85 2.58 13.40
CA ASN A 285 -2.15 4.00 13.36
C ASN A 285 -2.29 4.48 11.90
N PRO A 286 -3.46 4.94 11.46
CA PRO A 286 -3.65 5.38 10.08
C PRO A 286 -2.81 6.62 9.72
N ARG A 287 -2.48 7.49 10.69
CA ARG A 287 -1.55 8.61 10.45
C ARG A 287 -0.15 8.14 10.07
N ARG A 288 0.18 6.88 10.38
CA ARG A 288 1.47 6.27 10.04
C ARG A 288 1.41 5.50 8.72
N VAL A 289 0.35 4.75 8.47
CA VAL A 289 0.25 3.79 7.35
C VAL A 289 -1.02 3.93 6.52
N GLY A 290 -1.82 4.96 6.71
CA GLY A 290 -3.05 5.15 5.95
C GLY A 290 -2.82 5.57 4.49
N PRO A 291 -3.88 5.71 3.70
CA PRO A 291 -3.80 6.23 2.34
C PRO A 291 -3.42 7.72 2.38
N TYR A 292 -2.24 8.07 1.89
CA TYR A 292 -1.59 9.37 2.11
C TYR A 292 -2.46 10.57 1.72
N HIS A 293 -3.12 10.50 0.56
CA HIS A 293 -3.98 11.58 0.04
C HIS A 293 -5.41 11.53 0.59
N TYR A 294 -5.81 10.44 1.26
CA TYR A 294 -7.19 10.18 1.70
C TYR A 294 -7.29 9.89 3.20
N LEU A 295 -6.35 10.39 4.00
CA LEU A 295 -6.36 10.19 5.46
C LEU A 295 -7.64 10.70 6.13
N GLN A 296 -8.27 11.73 5.58
CA GLN A 296 -9.53 12.29 6.06
C GLN A 296 -10.72 11.34 5.89
N TYR A 297 -10.62 10.35 5.00
CA TYR A 297 -11.66 9.36 4.74
C TYR A 297 -11.37 7.99 5.37
N VAL A 298 -10.49 7.97 6.36
CA VAL A 298 -10.20 6.74 7.10
C VAL A 298 -11.21 6.56 8.25
N VAL A 299 -11.81 5.38 8.32
CA VAL A 299 -12.57 4.94 9.49
C VAL A 299 -11.64 4.12 10.38
N SER A 300 -11.37 4.64 11.59
CA SER A 300 -10.40 4.03 12.49
C SER A 300 -10.91 3.93 13.91
N VAL A 301 -10.67 2.78 14.52
CA VAL A 301 -10.84 2.51 15.96
C VAL A 301 -9.49 2.24 16.65
N TYR A 302 -8.37 2.57 15.99
CA TYR A 302 -7.03 2.33 16.52
C TYR A 302 -6.79 2.99 17.88
N GLU A 303 -7.18 4.26 18.06
CA GLU A 303 -7.01 4.98 19.32
C GLU A 303 -7.82 4.32 20.46
N GLU A 304 -9.06 3.91 20.16
CA GLU A 304 -9.92 3.21 21.10
C GLU A 304 -9.31 1.86 21.51
N ALA A 305 -8.86 1.06 20.53
CA ALA A 305 -8.24 -0.24 20.79
C ALA A 305 -6.93 -0.10 21.59
N ILE A 306 -6.05 0.85 21.25
CA ILE A 306 -4.80 1.11 21.97
C ILE A 306 -5.06 1.59 23.39
N LEU A 307 -6.02 2.49 23.60
CA LEU A 307 -6.38 2.98 24.91
C LEU A 307 -6.91 1.83 25.81
N ALA A 308 -7.78 0.99 25.27
CA ALA A 308 -8.31 -0.18 25.98
C ALA A 308 -7.21 -1.18 26.37
N GLU A 309 -6.22 -1.43 25.48
CA GLU A 309 -5.14 -2.37 25.76
C GLU A 309 -4.06 -1.83 26.72
N THR A 310 -3.73 -0.55 26.61
CA THR A 310 -2.52 0.00 27.24
C THR A 310 -2.79 1.05 28.31
N GLY A 311 -4.00 1.58 28.37
CA GLY A 311 -4.35 2.74 29.21
C GLY A 311 -3.68 4.05 28.76
N LYS A 312 -3.08 4.08 27.56
CA LYS A 312 -2.34 5.24 27.03
C LYS A 312 -2.83 5.60 25.64
N THR A 313 -2.66 6.87 25.27
CA THR A 313 -2.92 7.33 23.91
C THR A 313 -1.75 6.94 22.98
N SER A 314 -1.98 6.96 21.66
CA SER A 314 -0.91 6.65 20.70
C SER A 314 0.26 7.66 20.76
N GLN A 315 0.03 8.88 21.27
CA GLN A 315 1.06 9.91 21.44
C GLN A 315 2.09 9.54 22.50
N ASP A 316 1.67 8.77 23.51
CA ASP A 316 2.52 8.34 24.64
C ASP A 316 3.24 7.00 24.36
N LEU A 317 3.04 6.45 23.18
CA LEU A 317 3.54 5.13 22.80
C LEU A 317 4.57 5.22 21.67
N SER A 318 5.31 4.13 21.48
CA SER A 318 6.24 4.04 20.35
C SER A 318 5.52 4.25 19.02
N TRP A 319 6.15 4.98 18.10
CA TRP A 319 5.69 5.23 16.73
C TRP A 319 5.15 3.98 16.00
N ARG A 320 5.59 2.78 16.40
CA ARG A 320 5.21 1.50 15.79
C ARG A 320 4.17 0.73 16.55
N THR A 321 3.70 1.23 17.67
CA THR A 321 2.73 0.49 18.48
C THR A 321 1.53 0.13 17.63
N ARG A 322 1.11 -1.10 17.77
CA ARG A 322 -0.08 -1.65 17.12
C ARG A 322 -1.00 -2.25 18.18
N ALA A 323 -2.29 -2.15 17.96
CA ALA A 323 -3.27 -2.91 18.73
C ALA A 323 -3.12 -4.41 18.46
N LYS A 324 -3.17 -5.22 19.50
CA LYS A 324 -2.94 -6.67 19.48
C LYS A 324 -4.23 -7.46 19.57
N ASP A 325 -5.29 -6.84 20.08
CA ASP A 325 -6.61 -7.47 20.18
C ASP A 325 -7.10 -7.84 18.77
N GLU A 326 -7.16 -9.14 18.48
CA GLU A 326 -7.59 -9.65 17.18
C GLU A 326 -9.05 -9.32 16.86
N GLN A 327 -9.84 -8.88 17.86
CA GLN A 327 -11.22 -8.45 17.67
C GLN A 327 -11.37 -6.94 17.42
N ALA A 328 -10.28 -6.18 17.43
CA ALA A 328 -10.34 -4.71 17.30
C ALA A 328 -11.08 -4.24 16.03
N MET A 329 -11.02 -4.97 14.91
CA MET A 329 -11.77 -4.64 13.70
C MET A 329 -13.30 -4.70 13.91
N GLN A 330 -13.79 -5.49 14.88
CA GLN A 330 -15.22 -5.61 15.17
C GLN A 330 -15.78 -4.37 15.86
N LEU A 331 -14.92 -3.47 16.38
CA LEU A 331 -15.33 -2.18 16.96
C LEU A 331 -15.79 -1.18 15.88
N ILE A 332 -15.40 -1.40 14.62
CA ILE A 332 -15.84 -0.55 13.51
C ILE A 332 -17.34 -0.78 13.26
N LYS A 333 -18.15 0.26 13.41
CA LYS A 333 -19.60 0.21 13.18
C LYS A 333 -19.93 0.48 11.73
N SER A 334 -20.89 -0.28 11.15
CA SER A 334 -21.32 -0.10 9.76
C SER A 334 -21.86 1.31 9.49
N GLU A 335 -22.57 1.91 10.44
CA GLU A 335 -23.09 3.27 10.32
C GLU A 335 -21.96 4.33 10.17
N THR A 336 -20.80 4.07 10.75
CA THR A 336 -19.64 4.97 10.60
C THR A 336 -19.04 4.86 9.20
N VAL A 337 -18.96 3.66 8.64
CA VAL A 337 -18.48 3.43 7.27
C VAL A 337 -19.46 4.02 6.26
N ILE A 338 -20.77 3.83 6.48
CA ILE A 338 -21.84 4.40 5.65
C ILE A 338 -21.79 5.93 5.66
N ARG A 339 -21.66 6.56 6.83
CA ARG A 339 -21.50 8.03 6.90
C ARG A 339 -20.27 8.53 6.15
N MET A 340 -19.15 7.77 6.20
CA MET A 340 -17.95 8.12 5.45
C MET A 340 -18.15 7.96 3.94
N PHE A 341 -18.90 6.94 3.51
CA PHE A 341 -19.31 6.79 2.11
C PHE A 341 -20.14 8.01 1.65
N ASP A 342 -21.18 8.38 2.40
CA ASP A 342 -22.03 9.54 2.09
C ASP A 342 -21.22 10.85 2.08
N GLN A 343 -20.25 10.99 2.97
CA GLN A 343 -19.33 12.14 2.98
C GLN A 343 -18.50 12.22 1.71
N ILE A 344 -17.87 11.11 1.27
CA ILE A 344 -17.09 11.08 0.02
C ILE A 344 -17.97 11.41 -1.18
N VAL A 345 -19.18 10.84 -1.23
CA VAL A 345 -20.12 11.15 -2.31
C VAL A 345 -20.44 12.66 -2.33
N THR A 346 -20.64 13.25 -1.15
CA THR A 346 -20.89 14.70 -1.03
C THR A 346 -19.68 15.53 -1.47
N ASP A 347 -18.50 15.19 -1.00
CA ASP A 347 -17.27 15.98 -1.17
C ASP A 347 -16.71 15.91 -2.59
N ILE A 348 -16.77 14.72 -3.22
CA ILE A 348 -16.08 14.41 -4.48
C ILE A 348 -17.06 14.19 -5.64
N TYR A 349 -18.22 13.59 -5.37
CA TYR A 349 -19.16 13.13 -6.38
C TYR A 349 -20.59 13.69 -6.18
N PRO A 350 -20.78 15.02 -6.02
CA PRO A 350 -22.10 15.60 -5.75
C PRO A 350 -23.15 15.25 -6.82
N GLN A 351 -22.70 14.94 -8.06
CA GLN A 351 -23.58 14.49 -9.15
C GLN A 351 -24.27 13.15 -8.88
N TYR A 352 -23.75 12.33 -7.98
CA TYR A 352 -24.33 11.03 -7.62
C TYR A 352 -25.25 11.07 -6.39
N GLN A 353 -25.37 12.22 -5.72
CA GLN A 353 -26.31 12.40 -4.59
C GLN A 353 -27.79 12.27 -4.98
N CYS A 354 -28.12 12.49 -6.24
CA CYS A 354 -29.49 12.53 -6.74
C CYS A 354 -29.98 11.23 -7.40
N LEU A 355 -29.20 10.14 -7.30
CA LEU A 355 -29.61 8.84 -7.84
C LEU A 355 -30.62 8.09 -6.95
N LYS A 356 -31.34 8.80 -6.04
CA LYS A 356 -32.47 8.19 -5.34
C LYS A 356 -33.48 7.70 -6.37
N PRO A 357 -33.91 6.42 -6.29
CA PRO A 357 -35.02 5.96 -7.12
C PRO A 357 -36.19 6.93 -6.89
N HIS A 358 -36.73 7.50 -7.94
CA HIS A 358 -38.04 8.14 -7.86
C HIS A 358 -39.01 7.09 -7.35
N GLU A 359 -39.63 7.36 -6.19
CA GLU A 359 -40.75 6.57 -5.66
C GLU A 359 -41.86 6.37 -6.69
#